data_ebf4501f06fc277325b995ff98fef0ab
#
_entry.id   ebf4501f06fc277325b995ff98fef0ab
#
_cell.length_a   1.000
_cell.length_b   1.000
_cell.length_c   1.000
_cell.angle_alpha   90.00
_cell.angle_beta   90.00
_cell.angle_gamma   90.00
#
_symmetry.space_group_name_H-M   'P 1'
#
loop_
_entity.id
_entity.type
_entity.pdbx_description
1 polymer ?
#
loop_
_entity_poly.entity_id
_entity_poly.type
_entity_poly.pdbx_seq_one_letter_code
_entity_poly.pdbx_strand_id
1 'polypeptide(L)'
;MNVNAIALILPAVTLALFFRVWVPWGERASGNLVAKETLSVLGRLRMHGPSVGFVFVASVALLALGRIAPVTFLLVTALLALLLALPVRYTMTSRGIRAAWTPFRRWTEFGGVARRRGAVRLQGVAGARPLTVWLSGGRDDDEFVLLLRQLVRGSYKGRLGPEAGVPVNEAALATGPGPIGIAGAGGD
;
A
#
# COMPACT_ATOMS: atom_id res chain seq x y z
N MET A 1 34.60 -14.32 14.90
CA MET A 1 33.37 -14.67 14.17
C MET A 1 33.76 -15.43 12.92
N ASN A 2 33.30 -16.68 12.74
CA ASN A 2 33.69 -17.51 11.61
C ASN A 2 33.21 -16.89 10.31
N VAL A 3 34.07 -16.79 9.28
CA VAL A 3 33.78 -16.28 7.93
C VAL A 3 32.51 -16.94 7.34
N ASN A 4 32.29 -18.22 7.63
CA ASN A 4 31.12 -18.98 7.21
C ASN A 4 29.80 -18.46 7.79
N ALA A 5 29.80 -17.91 9.02
CA ALA A 5 28.58 -17.37 9.63
C ALA A 5 28.12 -16.08 8.94
N ILE A 6 29.07 -15.19 8.56
CA ILE A 6 28.75 -13.94 7.85
C ILE A 6 28.22 -14.24 6.44
N ALA A 7 28.81 -15.23 5.77
CA ALA A 7 28.40 -15.65 4.44
C ALA A 7 26.96 -16.20 4.41
N LEU A 8 26.46 -16.76 5.52
CA LEU A 8 25.08 -17.26 5.66
C LEU A 8 24.09 -16.19 6.15
N ILE A 9 24.51 -15.30 7.03
CA ILE A 9 23.64 -14.25 7.61
C ILE A 9 23.14 -13.30 6.52
N LEU A 10 23.98 -12.87 5.59
CA LEU A 10 23.62 -11.89 4.58
C LEU A 10 22.53 -12.39 3.60
N PRO A 11 22.65 -13.59 2.99
CA PRO A 11 21.58 -14.18 2.20
C PRO A 11 20.32 -14.44 3.03
N ALA A 12 20.45 -14.89 4.29
CA ALA A 12 19.32 -15.14 5.17
C ALA A 12 18.54 -13.86 5.48
N VAL A 13 19.20 -12.75 5.77
CA VAL A 13 18.56 -11.44 5.97
C VAL A 13 17.88 -10.95 4.69
N THR A 14 18.55 -11.11 3.54
CA THR A 14 17.97 -10.74 2.25
C THR A 14 16.74 -11.59 1.93
N LEU A 15 16.79 -12.87 2.19
CA LEU A 15 15.68 -13.80 2.05
C LEU A 15 14.53 -13.47 3.01
N ALA A 16 14.83 -13.13 4.27
CA ALA A 16 13.84 -12.71 5.24
C ALA A 16 13.14 -11.40 4.81
N LEU A 17 13.86 -10.43 4.26
CA LEU A 17 13.28 -9.23 3.65
C LEU A 17 12.37 -9.58 2.47
N PHE A 18 12.80 -10.51 1.62
CA PHE A 18 12.02 -11.00 0.49
C PHE A 18 10.72 -11.65 0.94
N PHE A 19 10.78 -12.60 1.90
CA PHE A 19 9.58 -13.24 2.47
C PHE A 19 8.66 -12.25 3.15
N ARG A 20 9.20 -11.27 3.85
CA ARG A 20 8.40 -10.22 4.51
C ARG A 20 7.57 -9.42 3.50
N VAL A 21 8.07 -9.21 2.28
CA VAL A 21 7.35 -8.49 1.21
C VAL A 21 6.33 -9.39 0.51
N TRP A 22 6.61 -10.68 0.41
CA TRP A 22 5.83 -11.62 -0.41
C TRP A 22 4.77 -12.37 0.36
N VAL A 23 5.04 -12.72 1.61
CA VAL A 23 4.07 -13.49 2.40
C VAL A 23 3.09 -12.52 3.06
N PRO A 24 1.80 -12.62 2.74
CA PRO A 24 0.78 -11.81 3.34
C PRO A 24 0.54 -12.24 4.79
N TRP A 25 1.16 -11.53 5.70
CA TRP A 25 0.93 -11.72 7.13
C TRP A 25 -0.34 -11.00 7.55
N GLY A 26 -1.16 -11.67 8.37
CA GLY A 26 -2.31 -11.06 9.01
C GLY A 26 -3.64 -11.33 8.33
N GLU A 27 -4.66 -10.62 8.78
CA GLU A 27 -6.05 -10.75 8.37
C GLU A 27 -6.23 -10.48 6.88
N ARG A 28 -7.08 -11.28 6.21
CA ARG A 28 -7.42 -11.06 4.80
C ARG A 28 -8.19 -9.76 4.64
N ALA A 29 -7.99 -9.08 3.51
CA ALA A 29 -8.77 -7.89 3.18
C ALA A 29 -10.26 -8.24 3.18
N SER A 30 -11.04 -7.56 4.03
CA SER A 30 -12.49 -7.74 4.16
C SER A 30 -13.21 -6.53 3.59
N GLY A 31 -14.42 -6.75 3.06
CA GLY A 31 -15.26 -5.73 2.44
C GLY A 31 -15.16 -5.71 0.91
N ASN A 32 -15.99 -4.87 0.28
CA ASN A 32 -16.01 -4.73 -1.18
C ASN A 32 -14.76 -4.02 -1.68
N LEU A 33 -14.19 -4.50 -2.77
CA LEU A 33 -13.02 -3.89 -3.40
C LEU A 33 -13.39 -2.52 -3.97
N VAL A 34 -12.69 -1.47 -3.52
CA VAL A 34 -12.87 -0.10 -4.01
C VAL A 34 -11.82 0.23 -5.07
N ALA A 35 -10.55 -0.05 -4.78
CA ALA A 35 -9.47 0.20 -5.71
C ALA A 35 -8.30 -0.75 -5.45
N LYS A 36 -7.54 -1.02 -6.51
CA LYS A 36 -6.31 -1.81 -6.45
C LYS A 36 -5.23 -1.07 -7.23
N GLU A 37 -4.27 -0.56 -6.51
CA GLU A 37 -3.17 0.22 -7.08
C GLU A 37 -1.87 -0.57 -7.05
N THR A 38 -1.11 -0.48 -8.13
CA THR A 38 0.21 -1.10 -8.23
C THR A 38 1.27 -0.01 -8.18
N LEU A 39 2.18 -0.14 -7.22
CA LEU A 39 3.26 0.84 -7.05
C LEU A 39 4.23 0.77 -8.23
N SER A 40 4.57 1.94 -8.79
CA SER A 40 5.56 2.07 -9.86
C SER A 40 6.96 1.64 -9.40
N VAL A 41 7.87 1.42 -10.36
CA VAL A 41 9.28 1.09 -10.06
C VAL A 41 9.92 2.16 -9.18
N LEU A 42 9.65 3.43 -9.48
CA LEU A 42 10.18 4.56 -8.70
C LEU A 42 9.62 4.57 -7.26
N GLY A 43 8.34 4.29 -7.10
CA GLY A 43 7.72 4.15 -5.77
C GLY A 43 8.32 3.00 -4.97
N ARG A 44 8.59 1.85 -5.62
CA ARG A 44 9.26 0.70 -5.00
C ARG A 44 10.69 1.02 -4.61
N LEU A 45 11.42 1.74 -5.46
CA LEU A 45 12.77 2.18 -5.16
C LEU A 45 12.79 3.14 -3.95
N ARG A 46 11.83 4.07 -3.86
CA ARG A 46 11.71 4.95 -2.68
C ARG A 46 11.37 4.17 -1.40
N MET A 47 10.52 3.15 -1.52
CA MET A 47 10.09 2.31 -0.41
C MET A 47 11.21 1.41 0.11
N HIS A 48 11.91 0.73 -0.77
CA HIS A 48 12.94 -0.26 -0.45
C HIS A 48 14.36 0.29 -0.54
N GLY A 49 14.55 1.46 -1.17
CA GLY A 49 15.85 2.05 -1.47
C GLY A 49 16.82 2.09 -0.28
N PRO A 50 16.43 2.60 0.90
CA PRO A 50 17.32 2.63 2.05
C PRO A 50 17.81 1.24 2.47
N SER A 51 16.90 0.25 2.52
CA SER A 51 17.24 -1.13 2.91
C SER A 51 18.07 -1.83 1.84
N VAL A 52 17.68 -1.71 0.57
CA VAL A 52 18.41 -2.26 -0.57
C VAL A 52 19.79 -1.64 -0.68
N GLY A 53 19.88 -0.32 -0.59
CA GLY A 53 21.15 0.39 -0.62
C GLY A 53 22.10 -0.03 0.50
N PHE A 54 21.60 -0.12 1.73
CA PHE A 54 22.37 -0.57 2.86
C PHE A 54 22.93 -2.00 2.66
N VAL A 55 22.05 -2.96 2.28
CA VAL A 55 22.47 -4.35 2.05
C VAL A 55 23.45 -4.45 0.89
N PHE A 56 23.25 -3.69 -0.19
CA PHE A 56 24.13 -3.68 -1.34
C PHE A 56 25.53 -3.15 -0.96
N VAL A 57 25.60 -1.98 -0.30
CA VAL A 57 26.88 -1.37 0.14
C VAL A 57 27.60 -2.29 1.12
N ALA A 58 26.87 -2.87 2.08
CA ALA A 58 27.46 -3.85 3.01
C ALA A 58 28.01 -5.08 2.27
N SER A 59 27.31 -5.56 1.23
CA SER A 59 27.77 -6.70 0.41
C SER A 59 29.04 -6.37 -0.36
N VAL A 60 29.13 -5.18 -0.94
CA VAL A 60 30.34 -4.70 -1.65
C VAL A 60 31.51 -4.61 -0.67
N ALA A 61 31.31 -4.03 0.49
CA ALA A 61 32.35 -3.92 1.51
C ALA A 61 32.84 -5.29 1.98
N LEU A 62 31.94 -6.23 2.24
CA LEU A 62 32.31 -7.60 2.65
C LEU A 62 33.04 -8.37 1.54
N LEU A 63 32.69 -8.15 0.27
CA LEU A 63 33.38 -8.73 -0.88
C LEU A 63 34.80 -8.16 -0.96
N ALA A 64 34.95 -6.84 -0.87
CA ALA A 64 36.26 -6.16 -0.92
C ALA A 64 37.18 -6.61 0.22
N LEU A 65 36.64 -6.90 1.40
CA LEU A 65 37.38 -7.42 2.54
C LEU A 65 37.62 -8.95 2.47
N GLY A 66 37.25 -9.61 1.38
CA GLY A 66 37.39 -11.06 1.23
C GLY A 66 36.55 -11.89 2.23
N ARG A 67 35.51 -11.29 2.82
CA ARG A 67 34.66 -11.95 3.84
C ARG A 67 33.52 -12.77 3.24
N ILE A 68 33.15 -12.51 1.99
CA ILE A 68 32.14 -13.28 1.25
C ILE A 68 32.69 -13.68 -0.11
N ALA A 69 32.23 -14.84 -0.62
CA ALA A 69 32.59 -15.30 -1.95
C ALA A 69 31.84 -14.47 -3.04
N PRO A 70 32.43 -14.32 -4.23
CA PRO A 70 31.77 -13.65 -5.37
C PRO A 70 30.38 -14.22 -5.70
N VAL A 71 30.22 -15.54 -5.58
CA VAL A 71 28.92 -16.21 -5.78
C VAL A 71 27.86 -15.73 -4.78
N THR A 72 28.23 -15.56 -3.50
CA THR A 72 27.32 -15.03 -2.47
C THR A 72 26.91 -13.59 -2.79
N PHE A 73 27.85 -12.75 -3.23
CA PHE A 73 27.58 -11.39 -3.67
C PHE A 73 26.60 -11.36 -4.84
N LEU A 74 26.83 -12.18 -5.87
CA LEU A 74 25.92 -12.29 -7.02
C LEU A 74 24.52 -12.75 -6.61
N LEU A 75 24.40 -13.73 -5.71
CA LEU A 75 23.13 -14.21 -5.20
C LEU A 75 22.37 -13.09 -4.47
N VAL A 76 23.03 -12.38 -3.57
CA VAL A 76 22.42 -11.24 -2.83
C VAL A 76 21.97 -10.16 -3.79
N THR A 77 22.79 -9.78 -4.77
CA THR A 77 22.46 -8.78 -5.78
C THR A 77 21.25 -9.20 -6.62
N ALA A 78 21.20 -10.46 -7.04
CA ALA A 78 20.05 -11.00 -7.77
C ALA A 78 18.76 -10.97 -6.93
N LEU A 79 18.83 -11.32 -5.64
CA LEU A 79 17.67 -11.24 -4.73
C LEU A 79 17.20 -9.80 -4.51
N LEU A 80 18.13 -8.83 -4.40
CA LEU A 80 17.78 -7.42 -4.29
C LEU A 80 17.12 -6.88 -5.57
N ALA A 81 17.64 -7.27 -6.74
CA ALA A 81 17.04 -6.93 -8.02
C ALA A 81 15.63 -7.53 -8.16
N LEU A 82 15.45 -8.79 -7.77
CA LEU A 82 14.15 -9.46 -7.76
C LEU A 82 13.17 -8.76 -6.80
N LEU A 83 13.63 -8.34 -5.61
CA LEU A 83 12.81 -7.58 -4.66
C LEU A 83 12.26 -6.29 -5.27
N LEU A 84 13.08 -5.56 -6.04
CA LEU A 84 12.66 -4.35 -6.73
C LEU A 84 11.77 -4.63 -7.96
N ALA A 85 11.97 -5.77 -8.63
CA ALA A 85 11.17 -6.17 -9.79
C ALA A 85 9.74 -6.56 -9.40
N LEU A 86 9.54 -7.13 -8.21
CA LEU A 86 8.24 -7.61 -7.76
C LEU A 86 7.22 -6.48 -7.56
N PRO A 87 6.00 -6.62 -8.09
CA PRO A 87 4.98 -5.59 -7.98
C PRO A 87 4.41 -5.51 -6.56
N VAL A 88 4.56 -4.35 -5.95
CA VAL A 88 3.90 -4.00 -4.67
C VAL A 88 2.50 -3.50 -4.98
N ARG A 89 1.48 -4.14 -4.39
CA ARG A 89 0.07 -3.82 -4.63
C ARG A 89 -0.60 -3.30 -3.37
N TYR A 90 -1.35 -2.22 -3.52
CA TYR A 90 -2.27 -1.72 -2.51
C TYR A 90 -3.68 -2.22 -2.82
N THR A 91 -4.33 -2.81 -1.83
CA THR A 91 -5.73 -3.24 -1.94
C THR A 91 -6.56 -2.41 -0.97
N MET A 92 -7.45 -1.61 -1.52
CA MET A 92 -8.37 -0.78 -0.76
C MET A 92 -9.77 -1.36 -0.88
N THR A 93 -10.40 -1.54 0.27
CA THR A 93 -11.76 -2.03 0.37
C THR A 93 -12.63 -1.00 1.08
N SER A 94 -13.94 -1.21 1.08
CA SER A 94 -14.88 -0.38 1.84
C SER A 94 -14.57 -0.35 3.35
N ARG A 95 -13.91 -1.39 3.90
CA ARG A 95 -13.61 -1.51 5.33
C ARG A 95 -12.20 -1.07 5.72
N GLY A 96 -11.26 -1.06 4.78
CA GLY A 96 -9.88 -0.75 5.12
C GLY A 96 -8.90 -0.86 3.96
N ILE A 97 -7.63 -0.74 4.29
CA ILE A 97 -6.51 -0.80 3.37
C ILE A 97 -5.56 -1.93 3.75
N ARG A 98 -5.06 -2.62 2.75
CA ARG A 98 -3.92 -3.50 2.85
C ARG A 98 -2.81 -2.97 1.94
N ALA A 99 -1.70 -2.58 2.53
CA ALA A 99 -0.52 -2.17 1.82
C ALA A 99 0.42 -3.37 1.70
N ALA A 100 0.47 -3.99 0.54
CA ALA A 100 1.36 -5.11 0.18
C ALA A 100 1.52 -6.20 1.27
N TRP A 101 2.52 -6.02 2.15
CA TRP A 101 2.97 -6.93 3.21
C TRP A 101 2.48 -6.54 4.61
N THR A 102 1.79 -5.39 4.73
CA THR A 102 1.24 -5.00 6.02
C THR A 102 -0.06 -5.77 6.32
N PRO A 103 -0.39 -6.01 7.59
CA PRO A 103 -1.68 -6.53 7.94
C PRO A 103 -2.79 -5.58 7.47
N PHE A 104 -3.98 -6.13 7.21
CA PHE A 104 -5.15 -5.34 6.87
C PHE A 104 -5.47 -4.36 8.01
N ARG A 105 -5.68 -3.09 7.65
CA ARG A 105 -5.96 -2.00 8.59
C ARG A 105 -7.31 -1.37 8.25
N ARG A 106 -8.18 -1.22 9.23
CA ARG A 106 -9.51 -0.61 9.05
C ARG A 106 -9.38 0.91 8.90
N TRP A 107 -10.24 1.51 8.08
CA TRP A 107 -10.25 2.98 7.93
C TRP A 107 -10.51 3.71 9.25
N THR A 108 -11.30 3.11 10.16
CA THR A 108 -11.60 3.64 11.51
C THR A 108 -10.37 3.79 12.40
N GLU A 109 -9.25 3.15 12.06
CA GLU A 109 -7.99 3.29 12.77
C GLU A 109 -7.24 4.59 12.40
N PHE A 110 -7.72 5.31 11.38
CA PHE A 110 -7.05 6.50 10.87
C PHE A 110 -7.92 7.74 11.06
N GLY A 111 -7.36 8.78 11.73
CA GLY A 111 -8.01 10.06 11.97
C GLY A 111 -7.69 11.13 10.93
N GLY A 112 -6.71 10.90 10.05
CA GLY A 112 -6.30 11.89 9.07
C GLY A 112 -5.35 11.37 8.01
N VAL A 113 -5.19 12.17 6.95
CA VAL A 113 -4.34 11.89 5.78
C VAL A 113 -3.40 13.07 5.56
N ALA A 114 -2.11 12.89 5.80
CA ALA A 114 -1.08 13.88 5.59
C ALA A 114 -0.22 13.53 4.37
N ARG A 115 -0.16 14.42 3.38
CA ARG A 115 0.74 14.24 2.23
C ARG A 115 2.18 14.53 2.64
N ARG A 116 3.10 13.68 2.21
CA ARG A 116 4.54 13.85 2.32
C ARG A 116 5.19 13.72 0.94
N ARG A 117 6.45 14.11 0.83
CA ARG A 117 7.19 13.99 -0.44
C ARG A 117 7.28 12.52 -0.87
N GLY A 118 6.57 12.16 -1.96
CA GLY A 118 6.53 10.82 -2.51
C GLY A 118 5.75 9.78 -1.69
N ALA A 119 4.97 10.20 -0.68
CA ALA A 119 4.18 9.29 0.16
C ALA A 119 2.97 10.00 0.78
N VAL A 120 2.04 9.22 1.27
CA VAL A 120 0.92 9.67 2.11
C VAL A 120 1.04 8.99 3.45
N ARG A 121 0.97 9.75 4.53
CA ARG A 121 0.90 9.21 5.88
C ARG A 121 -0.54 9.23 6.36
N LEU A 122 -1.11 8.05 6.56
CA LEU A 122 -2.35 7.87 7.28
C LEU A 122 -2.04 7.99 8.78
N GLN A 123 -2.62 8.98 9.43
CA GLN A 123 -2.41 9.25 10.85
C GLN A 123 -3.29 8.31 11.66
N GLY A 124 -2.68 7.49 12.52
CA GLY A 124 -3.43 6.63 13.43
C GLY A 124 -4.17 7.45 14.49
N VAL A 125 -5.36 7.03 14.87
CA VAL A 125 -6.04 7.52 16.08
C VAL A 125 -5.30 7.04 17.34
N ALA A 126 -5.72 7.50 18.52
CA ALA A 126 -5.11 7.10 19.79
C ALA A 126 -4.99 5.56 19.90
N GLY A 127 -3.77 5.07 20.15
CA GLY A 127 -3.44 3.65 20.19
C GLY A 127 -3.17 2.95 18.85
N ALA A 128 -3.50 3.56 17.72
CA ALA A 128 -3.25 3.00 16.40
C ALA A 128 -1.95 3.54 15.78
N ARG A 129 -1.16 2.64 15.16
CA ARG A 129 0.09 3.05 14.49
C ARG A 129 -0.23 3.74 13.16
N PRO A 130 0.53 4.79 12.79
CA PRO A 130 0.40 5.39 11.46
C PRO A 130 0.80 4.42 10.36
N LEU A 131 0.24 4.58 9.16
CA LEU A 131 0.60 3.82 7.97
C LEU A 131 1.13 4.77 6.90
N THR A 132 2.28 4.45 6.32
CA THR A 132 2.83 5.18 5.17
C THR A 132 2.49 4.44 3.89
N VAL A 133 1.82 5.11 2.98
CA VAL A 133 1.46 4.65 1.64
C VAL A 133 2.34 5.40 0.65
N TRP A 134 3.19 4.68 -0.06
CA TRP A 134 4.09 5.28 -1.04
C TRP A 134 3.35 5.59 -2.33
N LEU A 135 3.69 6.70 -2.95
CA LEU A 135 3.10 7.17 -4.20
C LEU A 135 3.94 6.73 -5.40
N SER A 136 3.28 6.55 -6.52
CA SER A 136 3.91 6.13 -7.77
C SER A 136 4.76 7.22 -8.43
N GLY A 137 4.53 8.51 -8.10
CA GLY A 137 5.17 9.66 -8.72
C GLY A 137 4.52 10.06 -10.05
N GLY A 138 3.32 9.55 -10.33
CA GLY A 138 2.52 9.86 -11.51
C GLY A 138 1.53 11.01 -11.31
N ARG A 139 0.79 11.36 -12.37
CA ARG A 139 -0.28 12.37 -12.33
C ARG A 139 -1.47 11.92 -11.48
N ASP A 140 -1.70 10.61 -11.42
CA ASP A 140 -2.83 9.99 -10.72
C ASP A 140 -2.63 9.98 -9.19
N ASP A 141 -1.44 10.35 -8.70
CA ASP A 141 -1.13 10.41 -7.27
C ASP A 141 -2.07 11.36 -6.50
N ASP A 142 -2.52 12.46 -7.14
CA ASP A 142 -3.41 13.43 -6.50
C ASP A 142 -4.82 12.88 -6.35
N GLU A 143 -5.33 12.19 -7.36
CA GLU A 143 -6.61 11.49 -7.32
C GLU A 143 -6.58 10.38 -6.27
N PHE A 144 -5.49 9.63 -6.22
CA PHE A 144 -5.28 8.61 -5.21
C PHE A 144 -5.28 9.18 -3.78
N VAL A 145 -4.65 10.33 -3.56
CA VAL A 145 -4.67 11.02 -2.26
C VAL A 145 -6.06 11.51 -1.90
N LEU A 146 -6.83 12.03 -2.88
CA LEU A 146 -8.22 12.43 -2.69
C LEU A 146 -9.09 11.23 -2.31
N LEU A 147 -8.95 10.10 -3.00
CA LEU A 147 -9.64 8.86 -2.69
C LEU A 147 -9.35 8.40 -1.24
N LEU A 148 -8.08 8.39 -0.83
CA LEU A 148 -7.70 8.04 0.54
C LEU A 148 -8.35 8.97 1.58
N ARG A 149 -8.42 10.29 1.31
CA ARG A 149 -9.09 11.25 2.19
C ARG A 149 -10.59 10.98 2.28
N GLN A 150 -11.23 10.68 1.17
CA GLN A 150 -12.66 10.34 1.13
C GLN A 150 -12.95 9.07 1.94
N LEU A 151 -12.17 8.01 1.74
CA LEU A 151 -12.31 6.75 2.46
C LEU A 151 -12.15 6.91 3.97
N VAL A 152 -11.11 7.64 4.42
CA VAL A 152 -10.89 7.91 5.85
C VAL A 152 -12.03 8.76 6.42
N ARG A 153 -12.44 9.85 5.75
CA ARG A 153 -13.54 10.71 6.21
C ARG A 153 -14.90 10.00 6.18
N GLY A 154 -15.14 9.21 5.13
CA GLY A 154 -16.39 8.45 4.96
C GLY A 154 -16.58 7.42 6.06
N SER A 155 -15.52 6.72 6.42
CA SER A 155 -15.53 5.74 7.50
C SER A 155 -15.83 6.38 8.88
N TYR A 156 -15.25 7.56 9.13
CA TYR A 156 -15.47 8.28 10.39
C TYR A 156 -16.89 8.83 10.53
N LYS A 157 -17.54 9.17 9.41
CA LYS A 157 -18.93 9.64 9.37
C LYS A 157 -19.96 8.53 9.24
N GLY A 158 -19.57 7.25 9.28
CA GLY A 158 -20.46 6.11 9.09
C GLY A 158 -21.06 6.00 7.68
N ARG A 159 -20.57 6.79 6.70
CA ARG A 159 -21.08 6.80 5.32
C ARG A 159 -20.62 5.61 4.49
N LEU A 160 -19.61 4.90 4.94
CA LEU A 160 -19.18 3.64 4.35
C LEU A 160 -19.86 2.50 5.08
N GLY A 161 -21.09 2.19 4.69
CA GLY A 161 -21.78 1.01 5.16
C GLY A 161 -21.06 -0.28 4.72
N PRO A 162 -21.38 -1.43 5.33
CA PRO A 162 -20.75 -2.72 4.99
C PRO A 162 -20.96 -3.12 3.52
N GLU A 163 -21.95 -2.54 2.84
CA GLU A 163 -22.30 -2.82 1.45
C GLU A 163 -21.91 -1.72 0.45
N ALA A 164 -21.45 -0.56 0.93
CA ALA A 164 -21.06 0.54 0.07
C ALA A 164 -19.73 0.26 -0.63
N GLY A 165 -19.78 -0.29 -1.82
CA GLY A 165 -18.60 -0.49 -2.68
C GLY A 165 -18.01 0.81 -3.22
N VAL A 166 -18.76 1.92 -3.17
CA VAL A 166 -18.37 3.24 -3.66
C VAL A 166 -18.95 4.30 -2.71
N PRO A 167 -18.24 5.39 -2.36
CA PRO A 167 -18.85 6.50 -1.66
C PRO A 167 -20.04 6.98 -2.49
N VAL A 168 -21.23 6.94 -1.90
CA VAL A 168 -22.45 7.39 -2.58
C VAL A 168 -22.28 8.86 -2.91
N ASN A 169 -22.21 9.18 -4.19
CA ASN A 169 -22.20 10.56 -4.65
C ASN A 169 -23.60 11.14 -4.43
N GLU A 170 -23.79 11.93 -3.38
CA GLU A 170 -25.07 12.59 -3.07
C GLU A 170 -25.61 13.41 -4.27
N ALA A 171 -24.72 13.87 -5.18
CA ALA A 171 -25.13 14.54 -6.42
C ALA A 171 -25.91 13.63 -7.38
N ALA A 172 -25.69 12.32 -7.36
CA ALA A 172 -26.44 11.37 -8.18
C ALA A 172 -27.82 11.03 -7.61
N LEU A 173 -28.03 11.21 -6.31
CA LEU A 173 -29.34 11.00 -5.67
C LEU A 173 -30.26 12.21 -5.82
N ALA A 174 -29.72 13.42 -6.02
CA ALA A 174 -30.51 14.64 -6.22
C ALA A 174 -31.11 14.74 -7.62
N THR A 175 -30.70 13.88 -8.55
CA THR A 175 -31.23 13.81 -9.93
C THR A 175 -32.19 12.62 -10.08
N GLY A 176 -32.97 12.33 -9.05
CA GLY A 176 -34.11 11.41 -9.17
C GLY A 176 -35.08 11.95 -10.23
N PRO A 177 -35.68 11.09 -11.06
CA PRO A 177 -36.68 11.53 -12.02
C PRO A 177 -37.79 12.26 -11.26
N GLY A 178 -37.98 13.53 -11.62
CA GLY A 178 -39.07 14.33 -11.06
C GLY A 178 -40.41 13.60 -11.17
N PRO A 179 -41.37 13.91 -10.29
CA PRO A 179 -42.66 13.21 -10.28
C PRO A 179 -43.28 13.29 -11.66
N ILE A 180 -43.52 12.14 -12.26
CA ILE A 180 -44.28 12.01 -13.50
C ILE A 180 -45.69 12.56 -13.18
N GLY A 181 -45.93 13.79 -13.66
CA GLY A 181 -47.24 14.39 -13.59
C GLY A 181 -48.22 13.50 -14.33
N ILE A 182 -49.07 12.81 -13.59
CA ILE A 182 -50.24 12.14 -14.14
C ILE A 182 -51.19 13.25 -14.58
N ALA A 183 -51.13 13.61 -15.87
CA ALA A 183 -52.14 14.45 -16.51
C ALA A 183 -53.47 13.70 -16.42
N GLY A 184 -54.38 14.22 -15.59
CA GLY A 184 -55.73 13.72 -15.48
C GLY A 184 -56.46 13.85 -16.85
N ALA A 185 -56.86 12.73 -17.41
CA ALA A 185 -57.85 12.68 -18.46
C ALA A 185 -59.21 12.93 -17.81
N GLY A 186 -59.73 14.16 -17.91
CA GLY A 186 -61.11 14.47 -17.72
C GLY A 186 -61.86 13.99 -18.94
N GLY A 187 -62.81 13.08 -18.73
CA GLY A 187 -63.75 12.70 -19.73
C GLY A 187 -64.98 13.57 -19.69
N ASP A 188 -65.61 13.71 -20.79
CA ASP A 188 -67.02 13.90 -20.99
C ASP A 188 -67.60 12.59 -21.49
#